data_2add2fbd807f6c476f2aab975ade8781
#
_entry.id   2add2fbd807f6c476f2aab975ade8781
#
_cell.length_a   1.000
_cell.length_b   1.000
_cell.length_c   1.000
_cell.angle_alpha   90.00
_cell.angle_beta   90.00
_cell.angle_gamma   90.00
#
_symmetry.space_group_name_H-M   'P 1'
#
loop_
_entity.id
_entity.type
_entity.pdbx_description
1 polymer ?
#
loop_
_entity_poly.entity_id
_entity_poly.type
_entity_poly.pdbx_seq_one_letter_code
_entity_poly.pdbx_strand_id
1 'polypeptide(L)'
;MTLVVSHLLVQVVKRTVVRGRPAKVEGCVNLVREPDCFSFPSGHAAAAMSVALAYGTTFPAWAAPLLLVAAAVGFSRVRLGVHYPSDVLVGQLIAAVTGAALRLLGWP
;
A
#
# COMPACT_ATOMS: atom_id res chain seq x y z
N MET A 1 10.15 -10.69 3.06
CA MET A 1 10.12 -10.08 4.41
C MET A 1 9.49 -8.69 4.42
N THR A 2 9.86 -7.82 3.46
CA THR A 2 9.26 -6.48 3.33
C THR A 2 7.73 -6.52 3.29
N LEU A 3 7.15 -7.44 2.50
CA LEU A 3 5.70 -7.56 2.38
C LEU A 3 5.06 -7.93 3.74
N VAL A 4 5.65 -8.88 4.46
CA VAL A 4 5.11 -9.31 5.75
C VAL A 4 5.18 -8.18 6.78
N VAL A 5 6.35 -7.56 6.92
CA VAL A 5 6.55 -6.49 7.91
C VAL A 5 5.70 -5.27 7.58
N SER A 6 5.66 -4.85 6.31
CA SER A 6 4.83 -3.71 5.93
C SER A 6 3.34 -3.99 6.11
N HIS A 7 2.89 -5.22 5.85
CA HIS A 7 1.50 -5.59 6.10
C HIS A 7 1.16 -5.50 7.59
N LEU A 8 2.04 -5.99 8.46
CA LEU A 8 1.82 -5.89 9.90
C LEU A 8 1.77 -4.44 10.36
N LEU A 9 2.67 -3.58 9.83
CA LEU A 9 2.66 -2.15 10.14
C LEU A 9 1.36 -1.49 9.66
N VAL A 10 0.89 -1.83 8.47
CA VAL A 10 -0.40 -1.32 7.97
C VAL A 10 -1.53 -1.71 8.92
N GLN A 11 -1.57 -2.95 9.39
CA GLN A 11 -2.62 -3.38 10.32
C GLN A 11 -2.56 -2.64 11.65
N VAL A 12 -1.36 -2.41 12.18
CA VAL A 12 -1.19 -1.64 13.42
C VAL A 12 -1.69 -0.21 13.24
N VAL A 13 -1.28 0.45 12.14
CA VAL A 13 -1.69 1.84 11.88
C VAL A 13 -3.20 1.93 11.65
N LYS A 14 -3.81 0.97 10.95
CA LYS A 14 -5.26 0.95 10.75
C LYS A 14 -6.04 0.93 12.08
N ARG A 15 -5.49 0.27 13.08
CA ARG A 15 -6.13 0.16 14.40
C ARG A 15 -5.92 1.41 15.24
N THR A 16 -4.87 2.19 14.97
CA THR A 16 -4.59 3.43 15.70
C THR A 16 -5.22 4.64 15.02
N VAL A 17 -5.27 4.67 13.69
CA VAL A 17 -5.89 5.75 12.92
C VAL A 17 -7.20 5.25 12.32
N VAL A 18 -8.30 5.56 13.00
CA VAL A 18 -9.63 5.15 12.53
C VAL A 18 -10.12 6.16 11.49
N ARG A 19 -10.20 5.72 10.23
CA ARG A 19 -10.64 6.57 9.13
C ARG A 19 -11.58 5.80 8.23
N GLY A 20 -12.81 6.31 8.04
CA GLY A 20 -13.79 5.70 7.15
C GLY A 20 -13.38 5.78 5.69
N ARG A 21 -13.83 4.83 4.88
CA ARG A 21 -13.56 4.82 3.45
C ARG A 21 -14.35 5.93 2.75
N PRO A 22 -13.83 6.47 1.60
CA PRO A 22 -14.49 7.57 0.90
C PRO A 22 -15.96 7.32 0.57
N ALA A 23 -16.29 6.11 0.14
CA ALA A 23 -17.66 5.76 -0.22
C ALA A 23 -18.66 5.91 0.93
N LYS A 24 -18.23 5.72 2.18
CA LYS A 24 -19.08 5.84 3.35
C LYS A 24 -19.11 7.25 3.93
N VAL A 25 -18.04 8.00 3.76
CA VAL A 25 -17.89 9.34 4.37
C VAL A 25 -18.37 10.44 3.44
N GLU A 26 -18.07 10.34 2.15
CA GLU A 26 -18.32 11.39 1.16
C GLU A 26 -19.45 11.06 0.19
N GLY A 27 -20.23 10.02 0.47
CA GLY A 27 -21.32 9.60 -0.40
C GLY A 27 -20.87 8.98 -1.72
N CYS A 28 -19.61 8.61 -1.84
CA CYS A 28 -19.08 7.93 -3.02
C CYS A 28 -19.63 6.52 -3.13
N VAL A 29 -19.64 5.98 -4.36
CA VAL A 29 -20.05 4.59 -4.58
C VAL A 29 -18.86 3.67 -4.32
N ASN A 30 -19.08 2.66 -3.48
CA ASN A 30 -18.08 1.63 -3.21
C ASN A 30 -18.21 0.53 -4.26
N LEU A 31 -17.32 0.54 -5.26
CA LEU A 31 -17.38 -0.36 -6.41
C LEU A 31 -16.89 -1.78 -6.12
N VAL A 32 -16.21 -1.98 -5.01
CA VAL A 32 -15.70 -3.29 -4.61
C VAL A 32 -15.98 -3.53 -3.13
N ARG A 33 -16.08 -4.81 -2.76
CA ARG A 33 -16.24 -5.20 -1.37
C ARG A 33 -14.88 -5.27 -0.68
N GLU A 34 -14.78 -4.65 0.48
CA GLU A 34 -13.56 -4.66 1.27
C GLU A 34 -13.74 -5.45 2.57
N PRO A 35 -12.69 -6.16 3.03
CA PRO A 35 -12.79 -7.00 4.23
C PRO A 35 -12.88 -6.20 5.54
N ASP A 36 -12.48 -4.94 5.55
CA ASP A 36 -12.54 -4.09 6.74
C ASP A 36 -13.13 -2.72 6.43
N CYS A 37 -13.46 -1.96 7.47
CA CYS A 37 -14.07 -0.64 7.33
C CYS A 37 -13.07 0.52 7.40
N PHE A 38 -11.78 0.24 7.55
CA PHE A 38 -10.75 1.27 7.71
C PHE A 38 -10.01 1.49 6.41
N SER A 39 -9.82 2.77 6.03
CA SER A 39 -9.16 3.11 4.77
C SER A 39 -7.66 3.38 4.93
N PHE A 40 -7.21 3.86 6.07
CA PHE A 40 -5.84 4.33 6.25
C PHE A 40 -4.98 3.33 7.02
N PRO A 41 -3.82 2.97 6.54
CA PRO A 41 -3.34 3.21 5.17
C PRO A 41 -3.80 2.11 4.20
N SER A 42 -3.53 2.28 2.89
CA SER A 42 -3.91 1.30 1.88
C SER A 42 -3.02 0.05 1.93
N GLY A 43 -3.63 -1.10 2.28
CA GLY A 43 -2.92 -2.37 2.30
C GLY A 43 -2.52 -2.86 0.90
N HIS A 44 -3.40 -2.68 -0.09
CA HIS A 44 -3.10 -3.07 -1.48
C HIS A 44 -1.94 -2.24 -2.06
N ALA A 45 -1.93 -0.93 -1.79
CA ALA A 45 -0.85 -0.07 -2.25
C ALA A 45 0.48 -0.44 -1.58
N ALA A 46 0.47 -0.73 -0.29
CA ALA A 46 1.67 -1.18 0.44
C ALA A 46 2.16 -2.52 -0.11
N ALA A 47 1.27 -3.47 -0.35
CA ALA A 47 1.64 -4.78 -0.87
C ALA A 47 2.26 -4.68 -2.27
N ALA A 48 1.61 -3.93 -3.17
CA ALA A 48 2.12 -3.75 -4.52
C ALA A 48 3.49 -3.05 -4.53
N MET A 49 3.67 -2.04 -3.71
CA MET A 49 4.95 -1.34 -3.60
C MET A 49 6.04 -2.23 -3.00
N SER A 50 5.69 -3.05 -2.00
CA SER A 50 6.65 -4.00 -1.40
C SER A 50 7.19 -4.98 -2.43
N VAL A 51 6.30 -5.53 -3.27
CA VAL A 51 6.70 -6.45 -4.34
C VAL A 51 7.56 -5.73 -5.38
N ALA A 52 7.15 -4.53 -5.79
CA ALA A 52 7.88 -3.75 -6.79
C ALA A 52 9.30 -3.42 -6.31
N LEU A 53 9.46 -3.02 -5.05
CA LEU A 53 10.77 -2.67 -4.52
C LEU A 53 11.64 -3.90 -4.31
N ALA A 54 11.08 -4.99 -3.78
CA ALA A 54 11.85 -6.22 -3.54
C ALA A 54 12.38 -6.80 -4.84
N TYR A 55 11.53 -6.99 -5.83
CA TYR A 55 11.95 -7.56 -7.11
C TYR A 55 12.72 -6.55 -7.97
N GLY A 56 12.33 -5.28 -7.94
CA GLY A 56 13.00 -4.24 -8.72
C GLY A 56 14.45 -4.00 -8.28
N THR A 57 14.75 -4.17 -7.00
CA THR A 57 16.13 -4.05 -6.50
C THR A 57 16.96 -5.29 -6.80
N THR A 58 16.34 -6.46 -6.82
CA THR A 58 17.01 -7.71 -7.19
C THR A 58 17.21 -7.82 -8.70
N PHE A 59 16.23 -7.39 -9.47
CA PHE A 59 16.23 -7.44 -10.94
C PHE A 59 15.98 -6.03 -11.49
N PRO A 60 17.03 -5.18 -11.59
CA PRO A 60 16.84 -3.77 -11.95
C PRO A 60 16.12 -3.53 -13.28
N ALA A 61 16.20 -4.45 -14.23
CA ALA A 61 15.49 -4.32 -15.51
C ALA A 61 13.96 -4.32 -15.34
N TRP A 62 13.46 -4.88 -14.24
CA TRP A 62 12.04 -4.95 -13.94
C TRP A 62 11.55 -3.84 -13.02
N ALA A 63 12.45 -2.97 -12.54
CA ALA A 63 12.11 -1.93 -11.58
C ALA A 63 11.04 -0.98 -12.12
N ALA A 64 11.24 -0.43 -13.32
CA ALA A 64 10.30 0.52 -13.91
C ALA A 64 8.91 -0.10 -14.17
N PRO A 65 8.81 -1.27 -14.85
CA PRO A 65 7.51 -1.92 -15.03
C PRO A 65 6.79 -2.23 -13.72
N LEU A 66 7.51 -2.72 -12.71
CA LEU A 66 6.91 -3.07 -11.43
C LEU A 66 6.43 -1.84 -10.68
N LEU A 67 7.18 -0.74 -10.71
CA LEU A 67 6.76 0.52 -10.10
C LEU A 67 5.54 1.11 -10.80
N LEU A 68 5.45 0.97 -12.12
CA LEU A 68 4.26 1.39 -12.87
C LEU A 68 3.03 0.58 -12.46
N VAL A 69 3.18 -0.73 -12.27
CA VAL A 69 2.09 -1.58 -11.77
C VAL A 69 1.68 -1.16 -10.36
N ALA A 70 2.66 -0.89 -9.49
CA ALA A 70 2.37 -0.44 -8.13
C ALA A 70 1.61 0.89 -8.13
N ALA A 71 1.99 1.82 -8.99
CA ALA A 71 1.28 3.09 -9.14
C ALA A 71 -0.14 2.88 -9.65
N ALA A 72 -0.32 1.99 -10.62
CA ALA A 72 -1.63 1.66 -11.16
C ALA A 72 -2.55 1.04 -10.10
N VAL A 73 -2.02 0.15 -9.27
CA VAL A 73 -2.77 -0.43 -8.15
C VAL A 73 -3.23 0.67 -7.20
N GLY A 74 -2.34 1.58 -6.81
CA GLY A 74 -2.69 2.69 -5.94
C GLY A 74 -3.77 3.59 -6.53
N PHE A 75 -3.62 3.95 -7.80
CA PHE A 75 -4.60 4.77 -8.52
C PHE A 75 -5.97 4.07 -8.57
N SER A 76 -5.99 2.76 -8.86
CA SER A 76 -7.24 2.00 -8.94
C SER A 76 -7.99 1.98 -7.61
N ARG A 77 -7.25 1.92 -6.47
CA ARG A 77 -7.89 1.94 -5.15
C ARG A 77 -8.63 3.25 -4.90
N VAL A 78 -8.08 4.37 -5.37
CA VAL A 78 -8.75 5.67 -5.28
C VAL A 78 -9.97 5.73 -6.22
N ARG A 79 -9.82 5.26 -7.45
CA ARG A 79 -10.90 5.25 -8.44
C ARG A 79 -12.07 4.36 -8.02
N LEU A 80 -11.79 3.27 -7.31
CA LEU A 80 -12.84 2.37 -6.81
C LEU A 80 -13.59 2.92 -5.59
N GLY A 81 -13.17 4.06 -5.04
CA GLY A 81 -13.85 4.69 -3.92
C GLY A 81 -13.56 4.09 -2.56
N VAL A 82 -12.54 3.23 -2.46
CA VAL A 82 -12.21 2.53 -1.22
C VAL A 82 -11.09 3.18 -0.43
N HIS A 83 -10.31 4.07 -1.06
CA HIS A 83 -9.20 4.77 -0.41
C HIS A 83 -9.12 6.22 -0.86
N TYR A 84 -8.62 7.08 0.06
CA TYR A 84 -8.18 8.43 -0.28
C TYR A 84 -6.78 8.38 -0.88
N PRO A 85 -6.37 9.39 -1.67
CA PRO A 85 -5.00 9.45 -2.18
C PRO A 85 -3.94 9.38 -1.08
N SER A 86 -4.18 10.01 0.07
CA SER A 86 -3.25 9.94 1.20
C SER A 86 -3.10 8.52 1.75
N ASP A 87 -4.16 7.71 1.73
CA ASP A 87 -4.10 6.31 2.17
C ASP A 87 -3.12 5.52 1.31
N VAL A 88 -3.17 5.76 0.01
CA VAL A 88 -2.27 5.11 -0.97
C VAL A 88 -0.83 5.56 -0.76
N LEU A 89 -0.60 6.86 -0.65
CA LEU A 89 0.75 7.41 -0.47
C LEU A 89 1.39 6.91 0.81
N VAL A 90 0.65 6.87 1.91
CA VAL A 90 1.18 6.37 3.18
C VAL A 90 1.44 4.87 3.11
N GLY A 91 0.57 4.09 2.47
CA GLY A 91 0.79 2.67 2.25
C GLY A 91 2.08 2.41 1.47
N GLN A 92 2.28 3.15 0.38
CA GLN A 92 3.50 3.06 -0.42
C GLN A 92 4.74 3.49 0.37
N LEU A 93 4.62 4.53 1.18
CA LEU A 93 5.71 5.02 2.02
C LEU A 93 6.09 3.98 3.09
N ILE A 94 5.12 3.35 3.73
CA ILE A 94 5.38 2.28 4.70
C ILE A 94 6.19 1.16 4.04
N ALA A 95 5.82 0.74 2.84
CA ALA A 95 6.54 -0.28 2.11
C ALA A 95 7.98 0.14 1.78
N ALA A 96 8.16 1.38 1.33
CA ALA A 96 9.48 1.90 0.97
C ALA A 96 10.40 2.00 2.18
N VAL A 97 9.91 2.55 3.29
CA VAL A 97 10.68 2.67 4.53
C VAL A 97 11.01 1.29 5.10
N THR A 98 10.05 0.37 5.09
CA THR A 98 10.27 -1.00 5.57
C THR A 98 11.33 -1.70 4.74
N GLY A 99 11.25 -1.60 3.42
CA GLY A 99 12.23 -2.21 2.53
C GLY A 99 13.62 -1.65 2.73
N ALA A 100 13.75 -0.33 2.87
CA ALA A 100 15.04 0.31 3.13
C ALA A 100 15.61 -0.11 4.48
N ALA A 101 14.79 -0.14 5.53
CA ALA A 101 15.21 -0.55 6.86
C ALA A 101 15.71 -2.00 6.89
N LEU A 102 14.98 -2.90 6.25
CA LEU A 102 15.37 -4.31 6.19
C LEU A 102 16.69 -4.51 5.45
N ARG A 103 16.91 -3.75 4.39
CA ARG A 103 18.18 -3.80 3.65
C ARG A 103 19.34 -3.33 4.51
N LEU A 104 19.17 -2.25 5.26
CA LEU A 104 20.18 -1.74 6.16
C LEU A 104 20.51 -2.76 7.27
N LEU A 105 19.54 -3.60 7.62
CA LEU A 105 19.72 -4.68 8.61
C LEU A 105 20.25 -5.99 7.99
N GLY A 106 20.52 -5.99 6.70
CA GLY A 106 21.09 -7.16 6.02
C GLY A 106 20.09 -8.16 5.48
N TRP A 107 18.81 -7.89 5.48
CA TRP A 107 17.81 -8.75 4.82
C TRP A 107 17.87 -8.62 3.31
N PRO A 108 17.83 -9.74 2.59
CA PRO A 108 17.75 -9.67 1.15
C PRO A 108 16.40 -9.15 0.63
#